data_a0677821b8fc3ccab7eed9415b77ebb3
#
_entry.id   a0677821b8fc3ccab7eed9415b77ebb3
#
_cell.length_a   1.000
_cell.length_b   1.000
_cell.length_c   1.000
_cell.angle_alpha   90.00
_cell.angle_beta   90.00
_cell.angle_gamma   90.00
#
_symmetry.space_group_name_H-M   'P 1'
#
loop_
_entity.id
_entity.type
_entity.pdbx_description
1 polymer ?
#
loop_
_entity_poly.entity_id
_entity_poly.type
_entity_poly.pdbx_seq_one_letter_code
_entity_poly.pdbx_strand_id
1 'polypeptide(L)'
;HKVSISRNKATIYWKAVRFIPRKLKQLHEQGADAFFEAHREKQPEVYDRELFLVPSNFVALRKLLGHLAFLAKDALQRFWYQNQWVLIYSFNKELQINPRKFKQITPPKNAFWADPFACSHHGRYYIFFEEYPYKTKLGRLAAIEIDKKGNQLAYHDIMDQSYHLSYPCLLQHEEGLFM
;
A
#
# COMPACT_ATOMS: atom_id res chain seq x y z
N HIS A 1 5.66 13.14 6.63
CA HIS A 1 6.66 13.65 5.68
C HIS A 1 8.02 13.75 6.37
N LYS A 2 9.08 13.16 5.78
CA LYS A 2 10.40 13.02 6.45
C LYS A 2 11.09 14.37 6.75
N VAL A 3 10.81 15.42 6.02
CA VAL A 3 11.61 16.66 6.03
C VAL A 3 10.79 17.92 6.35
N SER A 4 9.47 17.88 6.31
CA SER A 4 8.65 19.10 6.44
C SER A 4 7.72 19.05 7.64
N ILE A 5 8.01 19.86 8.64
CA ILE A 5 7.15 20.07 9.81
C ILE A 5 5.80 20.66 9.38
N SER A 6 5.80 21.62 8.45
CA SER A 6 4.58 22.25 7.95
C SER A 6 3.64 21.23 7.28
N ARG A 7 4.17 20.35 6.41
CA ARG A 7 3.37 19.30 5.79
C ARG A 7 2.84 18.29 6.80
N ASN A 8 3.63 17.94 7.84
CA ASN A 8 3.16 17.05 8.90
C ASN A 8 2.01 17.69 9.69
N LYS A 9 2.13 18.97 10.07
CA LYS A 9 1.05 19.72 10.71
C LYS A 9 -0.20 19.77 9.83
N ALA A 10 -0.06 20.13 8.56
CA ALA A 10 -1.17 20.18 7.61
C ALA A 10 -1.88 18.81 7.50
N THR A 11 -1.12 17.71 7.42
CA THR A 11 -1.70 16.35 7.37
C THR A 11 -2.54 16.05 8.62
N ILE A 12 -2.04 16.41 9.81
CA ILE A 12 -2.77 16.20 11.06
C ILE A 12 -4.05 17.05 11.07
N TYR A 13 -3.98 18.34 10.73
CA TYR A 13 -5.13 19.23 10.71
C TYR A 13 -6.19 18.77 9.70
N TRP A 14 -5.80 18.41 8.49
CA TRP A 14 -6.73 17.89 7.48
C TRP A 14 -7.44 16.60 7.92
N LYS A 15 -6.74 15.73 8.63
CA LYS A 15 -7.36 14.55 9.21
C LYS A 15 -8.31 14.92 10.36
N ALA A 16 -7.89 15.83 11.24
CA ALA A 16 -8.66 16.24 12.41
C ALA A 16 -9.95 16.98 12.05
N VAL A 17 -9.95 17.85 11.04
CA VAL A 17 -11.12 18.62 10.59
C VAL A 17 -12.35 17.73 10.31
N ARG A 18 -12.14 16.52 9.83
CA ARG A 18 -13.24 15.58 9.54
C ARG A 18 -13.83 14.91 10.77
N PHE A 19 -13.18 14.97 11.93
CA PHE A 19 -13.70 14.31 13.14
C PHE A 19 -14.94 15.02 13.67
N ILE A 20 -14.92 16.34 13.77
CA ILE A 20 -16.03 17.14 14.34
C ILE A 20 -17.32 16.94 13.51
N PRO A 21 -17.36 17.19 12.20
CA PRO A 21 -18.57 16.99 11.40
C PRO A 21 -19.09 15.55 11.48
N ARG A 22 -18.20 14.55 11.47
CA ARG A 22 -18.60 13.14 11.59
C ARG A 22 -19.24 12.85 12.95
N LYS A 23 -18.68 13.38 14.03
CA LYS A 23 -19.25 13.20 15.38
C LYS A 23 -20.57 13.95 15.57
N LEU A 24 -20.70 15.15 15.02
CA LEU A 24 -21.94 15.89 15.03
C LEU A 24 -23.04 15.19 14.22
N LYS A 25 -22.69 14.64 13.05
CA LYS A 25 -23.61 13.84 12.26
C LYS A 25 -24.06 12.61 13.02
N GLN A 26 -23.14 11.88 13.65
CA GLN A 26 -23.44 10.71 14.46
C GLN A 26 -24.34 11.07 15.66
N LEU A 27 -24.07 12.18 16.34
CA LEU A 27 -24.91 12.69 17.43
C LEU A 27 -26.33 13.01 16.96
N HIS A 28 -26.44 13.64 15.78
CA HIS A 28 -27.74 13.99 15.20
C HIS A 28 -28.55 12.74 14.81
N GLU A 29 -27.90 11.74 14.19
CA GLU A 29 -28.55 10.51 13.73
C GLU A 29 -28.95 9.56 14.87
N GLN A 30 -28.16 9.46 15.93
CA GLN A 30 -28.39 8.53 17.05
C GLN A 30 -29.16 9.17 18.22
N GLY A 31 -29.23 10.48 18.28
CA GLY A 31 -29.74 11.23 19.43
C GLY A 31 -28.71 11.32 20.57
N ALA A 32 -28.91 12.30 21.44
CA ALA A 32 -27.94 12.64 22.50
C ALA A 32 -27.72 11.49 23.49
N ASP A 33 -28.79 10.87 23.95
CA ASP A 33 -28.70 9.83 25.01
C ASP A 33 -27.93 8.60 24.51
N ALA A 34 -28.27 8.07 23.34
CA ALA A 34 -27.58 6.94 22.76
C ALA A 34 -26.12 7.26 22.41
N PHE A 35 -25.86 8.47 21.89
CA PHE A 35 -24.51 8.89 21.57
C PHE A 35 -23.62 9.00 22.80
N PHE A 36 -24.07 9.63 23.89
CA PHE A 36 -23.27 9.79 25.11
C PHE A 36 -23.14 8.48 25.87
N GLU A 37 -24.17 7.63 25.91
CA GLU A 37 -24.09 6.31 26.52
C GLU A 37 -23.03 5.43 25.84
N ALA A 38 -23.01 5.37 24.52
CA ALA A 38 -22.01 4.62 23.75
C ALA A 38 -20.57 5.12 23.98
N HIS A 39 -20.39 6.35 24.51
CA HIS A 39 -19.08 6.94 24.81
C HIS A 39 -18.75 6.94 26.30
N ARG A 40 -19.72 6.68 27.20
CA ARG A 40 -19.54 6.66 28.65
C ARG A 40 -18.64 5.50 29.11
N GLU A 41 -18.79 4.34 28.49
CA GLU A 41 -18.00 3.14 28.83
C GLU A 41 -16.57 3.16 28.32
N LYS A 42 -16.27 4.00 27.35
CA LYS A 42 -14.90 4.16 26.85
C LYS A 42 -14.14 5.05 27.84
N GLN A 43 -13.48 4.44 28.81
CA GLN A 43 -12.50 5.17 29.60
C GLN A 43 -11.52 5.87 28.66
N PRO A 44 -11.28 7.18 28.84
CA PRO A 44 -10.28 7.85 28.05
C PRO A 44 -8.95 7.15 28.29
N GLU A 45 -8.30 6.75 27.21
CA GLU A 45 -6.92 6.26 27.31
C GLU A 45 -6.10 7.32 28.03
N VAL A 46 -5.59 6.98 29.19
CA VAL A 46 -4.70 7.90 29.92
C VAL A 46 -3.48 8.12 29.06
N TYR A 47 -3.20 9.40 28.77
CA TYR A 47 -1.99 9.74 28.05
C TYR A 47 -0.79 9.42 28.94
N ASP A 48 -0.14 8.30 28.67
CA ASP A 48 0.99 7.76 29.46
C ASP A 48 2.36 8.19 28.90
N ARG A 49 2.38 8.96 27.83
CA ARG A 49 3.61 9.41 27.19
C ARG A 49 4.09 10.75 27.74
N GLU A 50 5.40 10.90 27.79
CA GLU A 50 6.04 12.15 28.17
C GLU A 50 5.56 13.31 27.29
N LEU A 51 5.12 14.40 27.93
CA LEU A 51 4.75 15.64 27.22
C LEU A 51 6.04 16.31 26.71
N PHE A 52 6.12 16.47 25.40
CA PHE A 52 7.24 17.14 24.78
C PHE A 52 7.17 18.66 25.03
N LEU A 53 7.99 19.12 25.92
CA LEU A 53 8.22 20.56 26.14
C LEU A 53 9.18 21.11 25.09
N VAL A 54 9.33 22.46 25.05
CA VAL A 54 10.33 23.09 24.18
C VAL A 54 11.70 22.57 24.56
N PRO A 55 12.45 21.95 23.66
CA PRO A 55 13.73 21.32 23.98
C PRO A 55 14.80 22.38 24.24
N SER A 56 15.74 22.09 25.15
CA SER A 56 16.94 22.90 25.28
C SER A 56 17.77 22.91 23.98
N ASN A 57 18.60 23.90 23.77
CA ASN A 57 19.44 24.01 22.57
C ASN A 57 20.29 22.76 22.33
N PHE A 58 20.81 22.16 23.40
CA PHE A 58 21.60 20.93 23.30
C PHE A 58 20.75 19.74 22.81
N VAL A 59 19.55 19.57 23.36
CA VAL A 59 18.63 18.53 22.94
C VAL A 59 18.19 18.77 21.49
N ALA A 60 17.90 20.01 21.11
CA ALA A 60 17.54 20.39 19.75
C ALA A 60 18.65 20.07 18.76
N LEU A 61 19.91 20.44 19.08
CA LEU A 61 21.09 20.13 18.26
C LEU A 61 21.28 18.62 18.09
N ARG A 62 21.24 17.86 19.19
CA ARG A 62 21.33 16.39 19.13
C ARG A 62 20.27 15.78 18.22
N LYS A 63 19.03 16.23 18.33
CA LYS A 63 17.93 15.76 17.47
C LYS A 63 18.14 16.15 16.01
N LEU A 64 18.64 17.35 15.75
CA LEU A 64 18.98 17.81 14.40
C LEU A 64 20.07 16.93 13.77
N LEU A 65 21.17 16.71 14.49
CA LEU A 65 22.28 15.85 14.02
C LEU A 65 21.79 14.41 13.75
N GLY A 66 20.98 13.85 14.65
CA GLY A 66 20.38 12.54 14.44
C GLY A 66 19.47 12.50 13.20
N HIS A 67 18.72 13.57 12.95
CA HIS A 67 17.89 13.67 11.75
C HIS A 67 18.71 13.79 10.46
N LEU A 68 19.78 14.58 10.48
CA LEU A 68 20.71 14.68 9.36
C LEU A 68 21.40 13.34 9.06
N ALA A 69 21.84 12.62 10.07
CA ALA A 69 22.40 11.28 9.93
C ALA A 69 21.37 10.29 9.34
N PHE A 70 20.12 10.35 9.78
CA PHE A 70 19.03 9.56 9.21
C PHE A 70 18.79 9.88 7.73
N LEU A 71 18.78 11.17 7.36
CA LEU A 71 18.61 11.59 5.96
C LEU A 71 19.79 11.13 5.09
N ALA A 72 21.01 11.25 5.58
CA ALA A 72 22.22 10.77 4.89
C ALA A 72 22.16 9.25 4.67
N LYS A 73 21.80 8.48 5.72
CA LYS A 73 21.59 7.05 5.62
C LYS A 73 20.49 6.68 4.60
N ASP A 74 19.35 7.37 4.65
CA ASP A 74 18.23 7.15 3.71
C ASP A 74 18.64 7.44 2.26
N ALA A 75 19.40 8.52 2.03
CA ALA A 75 19.94 8.85 0.73
C ALA A 75 20.93 7.79 0.22
N LEU A 76 21.84 7.34 1.08
CA LEU A 76 22.80 6.30 0.76
C LEU A 76 22.13 4.96 0.48
N GLN A 77 21.12 4.58 1.27
CA GLN A 77 20.32 3.37 1.02
C GLN A 77 19.61 3.43 -0.33
N ARG A 78 19.02 4.58 -0.70
CA ARG A 78 18.37 4.75 -2.02
C ARG A 78 19.34 4.68 -3.18
N PHE A 79 20.59 5.05 -2.98
CA PHE A 79 21.63 4.93 -3.98
C PHE A 79 22.03 3.47 -4.23
N TRP A 80 22.13 2.65 -3.15
CA TRP A 80 22.56 1.27 -3.23
C TRP A 80 21.44 0.25 -3.39
N TYR A 81 20.22 0.57 -2.93
CA TYR A 81 19.09 -0.36 -2.91
C TYR A 81 17.90 0.21 -3.65
N GLN A 82 17.40 -0.57 -4.58
CA GLN A 82 16.13 -0.30 -5.25
C GLN A 82 15.04 -1.11 -4.59
N ASN A 83 13.93 -0.46 -4.22
CA ASN A 83 12.76 -1.17 -3.72
C ASN A 83 12.13 -1.96 -4.86
N GLN A 84 12.10 -3.28 -4.71
CA GLN A 84 11.50 -4.18 -5.68
C GLN A 84 10.16 -4.68 -5.16
N TRP A 85 9.10 -4.48 -5.92
CA TRP A 85 7.83 -5.13 -5.69
C TRP A 85 7.91 -6.58 -6.15
N VAL A 86 7.26 -7.47 -5.42
CA VAL A 86 7.18 -8.89 -5.73
C VAL A 86 5.71 -9.31 -5.72
N LEU A 87 5.33 -10.22 -6.61
CA LEU A 87 4.01 -10.82 -6.55
C LEU A 87 4.02 -11.97 -5.56
N ILE A 88 3.00 -12.02 -4.71
CA ILE A 88 2.76 -13.18 -3.85
C ILE A 88 1.40 -13.77 -4.17
N TYR A 89 1.27 -15.07 -4.17
CA TYR A 89 0.04 -15.77 -4.50
C TYR A 89 -0.13 -17.06 -3.71
N SER A 90 -1.36 -17.55 -3.66
CA SER A 90 -1.73 -18.81 -3.01
C SER A 90 -2.89 -19.45 -3.77
N PHE A 91 -2.93 -20.78 -3.82
CA PHE A 91 -4.03 -21.55 -4.39
C PHE A 91 -5.14 -21.87 -3.37
N ASN A 92 -5.06 -21.33 -2.17
CA ASN A 92 -6.06 -21.58 -1.14
C ASN A 92 -7.36 -20.83 -1.46
N LYS A 93 -8.51 -21.50 -1.23
CA LYS A 93 -9.84 -20.88 -1.34
C LYS A 93 -10.13 -19.89 -0.21
N GLU A 94 -9.51 -20.10 0.95
CA GLU A 94 -9.67 -19.24 2.11
C GLU A 94 -8.65 -18.12 2.11
N LEU A 95 -9.04 -16.96 2.62
CA LEU A 95 -8.15 -15.82 2.78
C LEU A 95 -6.98 -16.18 3.69
N GLN A 96 -5.78 -16.21 3.14
CA GLN A 96 -4.56 -16.45 3.89
C GLN A 96 -4.03 -15.13 4.46
N ILE A 97 -3.99 -15.04 5.78
CA ILE A 97 -3.46 -13.85 6.47
C ILE A 97 -1.94 -13.97 6.70
N ASN A 98 -1.39 -15.21 6.69
CA ASN A 98 0.02 -15.43 6.93
C ASN A 98 0.86 -15.32 5.64
N PRO A 99 1.64 -14.24 5.44
CA PRO A 99 2.44 -14.03 4.22
C PRO A 99 3.45 -15.15 3.93
N ARG A 100 3.90 -15.87 4.96
CA ARG A 100 4.88 -16.97 4.81
C ARG A 100 4.34 -18.20 4.09
N LYS A 101 3.01 -18.29 3.95
CA LYS A 101 2.34 -19.37 3.22
C LYS A 101 2.14 -19.07 1.73
N PHE A 102 2.46 -17.86 1.30
CA PHE A 102 2.38 -17.48 -0.09
C PHE A 102 3.64 -17.91 -0.85
N LYS A 103 3.46 -18.24 -2.11
CA LYS A 103 4.56 -18.37 -3.07
C LYS A 103 4.87 -16.99 -3.62
N GLN A 104 6.15 -16.75 -3.92
CA GLN A 104 6.64 -15.49 -4.45
C GLN A 104 7.09 -15.63 -5.89
N ILE A 105 6.75 -14.64 -6.70
CA ILE A 105 7.32 -14.46 -8.04
C ILE A 105 8.01 -13.10 -8.05
N THR A 106 9.30 -13.14 -8.40
CA THR A 106 10.13 -11.94 -8.47
C THR A 106 10.18 -11.45 -9.91
N PRO A 107 9.80 -10.20 -10.18
CA PRO A 107 9.91 -9.60 -11.50
C PRO A 107 11.37 -9.41 -11.92
N PRO A 108 11.63 -9.14 -13.21
CA PRO A 108 12.98 -8.85 -13.68
C PRO A 108 13.53 -7.57 -13.06
N LYS A 109 14.86 -7.43 -12.97
CA LYS A 109 15.52 -6.30 -12.29
C LYS A 109 15.27 -4.93 -12.93
N ASN A 110 14.84 -4.91 -14.18
CA ASN A 110 14.59 -3.67 -14.96
C ASN A 110 13.13 -3.19 -14.92
N ALA A 111 12.25 -3.90 -14.19
CA ALA A 111 10.85 -3.55 -14.03
C ALA A 111 10.34 -3.92 -12.64
N PHE A 112 9.20 -3.39 -12.25
CA PHE A 112 8.40 -3.95 -11.16
C PHE A 112 7.03 -4.38 -11.68
N TRP A 113 6.39 -5.28 -10.93
CA TRP A 113 5.04 -5.77 -11.20
C TRP A 113 4.12 -5.34 -10.06
N ALA A 114 2.97 -4.75 -10.40
CA ALA A 114 2.00 -4.22 -9.44
C ALA A 114 0.57 -4.62 -9.83
N ASP A 115 -0.37 -4.32 -8.96
CA ASP A 115 -1.82 -4.46 -9.17
C ASP A 115 -2.24 -5.83 -9.72
N PRO A 116 -1.88 -6.95 -9.04
CA PRO A 116 -2.14 -8.29 -9.57
C PRO A 116 -3.61 -8.67 -9.52
N PHE A 117 -4.11 -9.26 -10.62
CA PHE A 117 -5.39 -9.93 -10.71
C PHE A 117 -5.19 -11.39 -11.12
N ALA A 118 -5.66 -12.32 -10.30
CA ALA A 118 -5.56 -13.75 -10.56
C ALA A 118 -6.87 -14.30 -11.10
N CYS A 119 -6.79 -15.15 -12.09
CA CYS A 119 -7.95 -15.91 -12.59
C CYS A 119 -7.56 -17.34 -12.99
N SER A 120 -8.57 -18.19 -13.12
CA SER A 120 -8.45 -19.48 -13.77
C SER A 120 -9.30 -19.49 -15.04
N HIS A 121 -8.71 -19.93 -16.15
CA HIS A 121 -9.40 -20.01 -17.43
C HIS A 121 -8.96 -21.29 -18.16
N HIS A 122 -9.92 -22.10 -18.63
CA HIS A 122 -9.67 -23.38 -19.29
C HIS A 122 -8.71 -24.32 -18.55
N GLY A 123 -8.81 -24.37 -17.21
CA GLY A 123 -7.96 -25.23 -16.36
C GLY A 123 -6.53 -24.76 -16.15
N ARG A 124 -6.21 -23.57 -16.60
CA ARG A 124 -4.93 -22.87 -16.40
C ARG A 124 -5.08 -21.73 -15.42
N TYR A 125 -4.00 -21.26 -14.82
CA TYR A 125 -4.00 -20.17 -13.86
C TYR A 125 -3.18 -19.02 -14.41
N TYR A 126 -3.73 -17.83 -14.33
CA TYR A 126 -3.12 -16.60 -14.81
C TYR A 126 -3.06 -15.57 -13.70
N ILE A 127 -1.97 -14.81 -13.67
CA ILE A 127 -1.86 -13.59 -12.88
C ILE A 127 -1.59 -12.45 -13.86
N PHE A 128 -2.56 -11.57 -14.02
CA PHE A 128 -2.45 -10.33 -14.78
C PHE A 128 -1.92 -9.25 -13.86
N PHE A 129 -1.08 -8.36 -14.35
CA PHE A 129 -0.47 -7.30 -13.55
C PHE A 129 -0.05 -6.12 -14.43
N GLU A 130 0.19 -4.98 -13.78
CA GLU A 130 0.93 -3.89 -14.37
C GLU A 130 2.42 -4.25 -14.36
N GLU A 131 3.05 -4.24 -15.50
CA GLU A 131 4.50 -4.21 -15.60
C GLU A 131 4.98 -2.77 -15.84
N TYR A 132 5.86 -2.29 -14.98
CA TYR A 132 6.41 -0.94 -15.05
C TYR A 132 7.91 -0.99 -15.30
N PRO A 133 8.35 -0.89 -16.58
CA PRO A 133 9.77 -0.83 -16.90
C PRO A 133 10.38 0.50 -16.43
N TYR A 134 11.49 0.45 -15.72
CA TYR A 134 12.15 1.66 -15.19
C TYR A 134 12.71 2.58 -16.29
N LYS A 135 12.99 2.03 -17.47
CA LYS A 135 13.52 2.80 -18.61
C LYS A 135 12.46 3.70 -19.25
N THR A 136 11.29 3.16 -19.55
CA THR A 136 10.19 3.89 -20.22
C THR A 136 9.36 4.70 -19.26
N LYS A 137 9.26 4.25 -17.97
CA LYS A 137 8.40 4.82 -16.94
C LYS A 137 6.92 4.85 -17.32
N LEU A 138 6.50 3.93 -18.18
CA LEU A 138 5.13 3.73 -18.60
C LEU A 138 4.73 2.30 -18.22
N GLY A 139 3.63 2.17 -17.47
CA GLY A 139 3.04 0.88 -17.14
C GLY A 139 2.37 0.28 -18.37
N ARG A 140 2.53 -1.03 -18.55
CA ARG A 140 1.85 -1.85 -19.55
C ARG A 140 1.19 -3.04 -18.87
N LEU A 141 0.24 -3.70 -19.51
CA LEU A 141 -0.43 -4.85 -18.95
C LEU A 141 0.21 -6.13 -19.46
N ALA A 142 0.54 -7.01 -18.54
CA ALA A 142 1.13 -8.31 -18.82
C ALA A 142 0.46 -9.38 -17.97
N ALA A 143 0.70 -10.63 -18.31
CA ALA A 143 0.25 -11.78 -17.53
C ALA A 143 1.30 -12.87 -17.49
N ILE A 144 1.30 -13.63 -16.41
CA ILE A 144 2.01 -14.91 -16.33
C ILE A 144 1.03 -16.05 -16.20
N GLU A 145 1.34 -17.13 -16.87
CA GLU A 145 0.68 -18.41 -16.69
C GLU A 145 1.45 -19.26 -15.69
N ILE A 146 0.76 -19.87 -14.75
CA ILE A 146 1.33 -20.73 -13.71
C ILE A 146 0.61 -22.08 -13.67
N ASP A 147 1.35 -23.15 -13.36
CA ASP A 147 0.78 -24.46 -13.11
C ASP A 147 0.24 -24.61 -11.67
N LYS A 148 -0.42 -25.73 -11.38
CA LYS A 148 -0.91 -26.07 -10.01
C LYS A 148 0.21 -26.19 -8.99
N LYS A 149 1.43 -26.45 -9.41
CA LYS A 149 2.61 -26.51 -8.53
C LYS A 149 3.20 -25.12 -8.30
N GLY A 150 2.77 -24.14 -9.12
CA GLY A 150 3.19 -22.76 -9.08
C GLY A 150 4.47 -22.48 -9.85
N ASN A 151 4.79 -23.30 -10.84
CA ASN A 151 5.85 -22.98 -11.77
C ASN A 151 5.30 -22.02 -12.82
N GLN A 152 6.08 -21.00 -13.16
CA GLN A 152 5.76 -20.11 -14.27
C GLN A 152 5.96 -20.88 -15.58
N LEU A 153 4.89 -20.94 -16.37
CA LEU A 153 4.88 -21.65 -17.67
C LEU A 153 5.15 -20.69 -18.82
N ALA A 154 4.52 -19.52 -18.78
CA ALA A 154 4.62 -18.53 -19.85
C ALA A 154 4.50 -17.11 -19.30
N TYR A 155 4.97 -16.16 -20.08
CA TYR A 155 4.77 -14.72 -19.93
C TYR A 155 4.07 -14.20 -21.18
N HIS A 156 3.10 -13.34 -20.99
CA HIS A 156 2.30 -12.77 -22.07
C HIS A 156 2.29 -11.24 -21.96
N ASP A 157 2.72 -10.57 -23.02
CA ASP A 157 2.41 -9.16 -23.21
C ASP A 157 0.94 -9.05 -23.63
N ILE A 158 0.13 -8.35 -22.84
CA ILE A 158 -1.30 -8.24 -23.06
C ILE A 158 -1.66 -6.95 -23.77
N MET A 159 -1.16 -5.82 -23.23
CA MET A 159 -1.42 -4.51 -23.81
C MET A 159 -0.29 -3.54 -23.49
N ASP A 160 0.26 -2.93 -24.55
CA ASP A 160 1.26 -1.86 -24.48
C ASP A 160 0.75 -0.66 -25.29
N GLN A 161 0.74 0.52 -24.70
CA GLN A 161 0.22 1.74 -25.29
C GLN A 161 1.22 2.90 -25.09
N SER A 162 1.01 3.99 -25.80
CA SER A 162 1.81 5.21 -25.65
C SER A 162 1.52 5.97 -24.36
N TYR A 163 0.57 5.51 -23.56
CA TYR A 163 0.19 6.05 -22.27
C TYR A 163 0.25 4.97 -21.19
N HIS A 164 0.30 5.40 -19.93
CA HIS A 164 0.41 4.50 -18.79
C HIS A 164 -0.86 3.65 -18.61
N LEU A 165 -0.68 2.34 -18.54
CA LEU A 165 -1.71 1.36 -18.22
C LEU A 165 -1.44 0.74 -16.86
N SER A 166 -2.50 0.57 -16.07
CA SER A 166 -2.47 0.00 -14.73
C SER A 166 -3.81 -0.68 -14.41
N TYR A 167 -3.86 -1.50 -13.39
CA TYR A 167 -5.09 -2.11 -12.89
C TYR A 167 -5.81 -3.00 -13.92
N PRO A 168 -5.29 -4.19 -14.27
CA PRO A 168 -5.91 -5.11 -15.22
C PRO A 168 -7.16 -5.75 -14.60
N CYS A 169 -8.26 -5.00 -14.53
CA CYS A 169 -9.52 -5.50 -13.98
C CYS A 169 -10.16 -6.51 -14.93
N LEU A 170 -10.35 -7.74 -14.45
CA LEU A 170 -10.87 -8.84 -15.26
C LEU A 170 -12.35 -9.06 -15.01
N LEU A 171 -13.10 -9.23 -16.07
CA LEU A 171 -14.49 -9.66 -16.06
C LEU A 171 -14.59 -11.02 -16.76
N GLN A 172 -15.02 -12.03 -16.03
CA GLN A 172 -15.35 -13.34 -16.62
C GLN A 172 -16.82 -13.38 -16.97
N HIS A 173 -17.11 -13.62 -18.25
CA HIS A 173 -18.45 -13.75 -18.79
C HIS A 173 -18.55 -15.08 -19.58
N GLU A 174 -19.78 -15.52 -19.93
CA GLU A 174 -20.00 -16.74 -20.70
C GLU A 174 -19.27 -16.72 -22.05
N GLU A 175 -19.12 -15.56 -22.68
CA GLU A 175 -18.45 -15.37 -23.97
C GLU A 175 -16.93 -15.30 -23.86
N GLY A 176 -16.35 -15.23 -22.66
CA GLY A 176 -14.90 -15.19 -22.47
C GLY A 176 -14.42 -14.38 -21.28
N LEU A 177 -13.12 -14.09 -21.28
CA LEU A 177 -12.44 -13.27 -20.31
C LEU A 177 -12.17 -11.89 -20.92
N PHE A 178 -12.75 -10.86 -20.32
CA PHE A 178 -12.62 -9.46 -20.73
C PHE A 178 -11.78 -8.69 -19.72
N MET A 179 -11.11 -7.61 -20.19
CA MET A 179 -10.28 -6.72 -19.38
C MET A 179 -10.63 -5.26 -19.69
#